data_c3549ebbc1e605b883a8399455327b7d
#
_entry.id   c3549ebbc1e605b883a8399455327b7d
#
_cell.length_a   1.000
_cell.length_b   1.000
_cell.length_c   1.000
_cell.angle_alpha   90.00
_cell.angle_beta   90.00
_cell.angle_gamma   90.00
#
_symmetry.space_group_name_H-M   'P 1'
#
loop_
_entity.id
_entity.type
_entity.pdbx_description
1 polymer ?
#
loop_
_entity_poly.entity_id
_entity_poly.type
_entity_poly.pdbx_seq_one_letter_code
_entity_poly.pdbx_strand_id
1 'polypeptide(L)'
;VEVTQKTVLNNLMEIARYGLKLDQNDRFVSWLPFYHDMGLVGFILVPLIGQLSVDYLGSRTFAMRPRLWLKLLSDNGGTISSAPTFGYALCAKRLRPSDIEGYDLSNWRAACVGAERINPEPLLEFAEILEPCGFDQTAFVACYGMAECVLATSFAPLGEGLNVDIVDRKIMADTGEARPSSNSDQLSISSYVDCGKLLPGFEFSILDDDGNEMPNRHCGHIHLKGPSVMRGYFHDAKSTSEVLSEDGWLNTGDIGYRIDNHLVITSRSKDVIIIKGRNIWPYDLEVLAQQTCGVKLGGVAAFSVSLDNNEEQAVLVVETKE
;
A
#
# COMPACT_ATOMS: atom_id res chain seq x y z
N VAL A 1 10.29 -12.70 -11.33
CA VAL A 1 10.01 -13.51 -10.14
C VAL A 1 9.65 -14.92 -10.57
N GLU A 2 10.24 -15.94 -9.94
CA GLU A 2 9.96 -17.35 -10.21
C GLU A 2 9.16 -17.94 -9.05
N VAL A 3 7.91 -18.32 -9.33
CA VAL A 3 6.99 -18.92 -8.36
C VAL A 3 6.48 -20.27 -8.83
N THR A 4 6.16 -21.14 -7.89
CA THR A 4 5.59 -22.47 -8.22
C THR A 4 4.05 -22.42 -8.16
N GLN A 5 3.41 -23.42 -8.77
CA GLN A 5 1.95 -23.57 -8.59
C GLN A 5 1.56 -23.70 -7.10
N LYS A 6 2.40 -24.33 -6.29
CA LYS A 6 2.16 -24.49 -4.85
C LYS A 6 2.19 -23.13 -4.14
N THR A 7 3.21 -22.29 -4.42
CA THR A 7 3.30 -20.93 -3.83
C THR A 7 2.13 -20.04 -4.25
N VAL A 8 1.75 -20.10 -5.52
CA VAL A 8 0.58 -19.37 -6.03
C VAL A 8 -0.70 -19.83 -5.33
N LEU A 9 -0.99 -21.14 -5.31
CA LEU A 9 -2.21 -21.67 -4.68
C LEU A 9 -2.26 -21.35 -3.18
N ASN A 10 -1.13 -21.42 -2.46
CA ASN A 10 -1.09 -21.01 -1.06
C ASN A 10 -1.56 -19.55 -0.90
N ASN A 11 -0.94 -18.62 -1.63
CA ASN A 11 -1.29 -17.19 -1.50
C ASN A 11 -2.76 -16.93 -1.87
N LEU A 12 -3.26 -17.54 -2.95
CA LEU A 12 -4.67 -17.42 -3.35
C LEU A 12 -5.61 -17.89 -2.23
N MET A 13 -5.33 -19.04 -1.62
CA MET A 13 -6.15 -19.60 -0.54
C MET A 13 -6.11 -18.73 0.72
N GLU A 14 -4.95 -18.18 1.06
CA GLU A 14 -4.75 -17.30 2.20
C GLU A 14 -5.51 -15.98 2.01
N ILE A 15 -5.38 -15.35 0.82
CA ILE A 15 -6.14 -14.14 0.47
C ILE A 15 -7.64 -14.43 0.54
N ALA A 16 -8.09 -15.53 -0.06
CA ALA A 16 -9.51 -15.87 -0.13
C ALA A 16 -10.12 -16.13 1.25
N ARG A 17 -9.42 -16.89 2.12
CA ARG A 17 -9.96 -17.35 3.40
C ARG A 17 -9.76 -16.36 4.54
N TYR A 18 -8.60 -15.74 4.61
CA TYR A 18 -8.18 -14.94 5.78
C TYR A 18 -8.15 -13.44 5.46
N GLY A 19 -7.66 -13.05 4.29
CA GLY A 19 -7.60 -11.65 3.87
C GLY A 19 -8.98 -11.11 3.55
N LEU A 20 -9.62 -11.62 2.51
CA LEU A 20 -10.90 -11.13 2.01
C LEU A 20 -12.12 -11.86 2.59
N LYS A 21 -11.93 -13.05 3.18
CA LYS A 21 -13.02 -13.90 3.70
C LYS A 21 -14.14 -14.05 2.68
N LEU A 22 -13.77 -14.56 1.48
CA LEU A 22 -14.67 -14.61 0.33
C LEU A 22 -15.96 -15.38 0.62
N ASP A 23 -17.05 -14.80 0.15
CA ASP A 23 -18.41 -15.37 0.16
C ASP A 23 -18.91 -15.61 -1.27
N GLN A 24 -19.89 -16.50 -1.47
CA GLN A 24 -20.45 -16.82 -2.78
C GLN A 24 -21.20 -15.65 -3.44
N ASN A 25 -21.58 -14.64 -2.67
CA ASN A 25 -22.24 -13.42 -3.13
C ASN A 25 -21.24 -12.34 -3.54
N ASP A 26 -19.95 -12.55 -3.33
CA ASP A 26 -18.95 -11.56 -3.70
C ASP A 26 -18.85 -11.38 -5.21
N ARG A 27 -18.66 -10.12 -5.59
CA ARG A 27 -18.46 -9.71 -6.95
C ARG A 27 -17.28 -8.74 -7.03
N PHE A 28 -16.30 -9.10 -7.82
CA PHE A 28 -15.10 -8.30 -8.02
C PHE A 28 -15.29 -7.26 -9.11
N VAL A 29 -14.70 -6.08 -8.90
CA VAL A 29 -14.63 -5.03 -9.93
C VAL A 29 -13.20 -4.52 -9.99
N SER A 30 -12.58 -4.46 -11.19
CA SER A 30 -11.20 -4.05 -11.33
C SER A 30 -10.95 -3.24 -12.60
N TRP A 31 -10.07 -2.25 -12.47
CA TRP A 31 -9.44 -1.51 -13.56
C TRP A 31 -7.93 -1.74 -13.62
N LEU A 32 -7.39 -2.56 -12.70
CA LEU A 32 -5.96 -2.80 -12.58
C LEU A 32 -5.41 -3.55 -13.81
N PRO A 33 -4.20 -3.21 -14.24
CA PRO A 33 -3.58 -3.86 -15.40
C PRO A 33 -3.16 -5.31 -15.07
N PHE A 34 -3.38 -6.22 -16.00
CA PHE A 34 -3.08 -7.66 -15.82
C PHE A 34 -1.59 -8.00 -15.87
N TYR A 35 -0.73 -7.06 -16.25
CA TYR A 35 0.72 -7.22 -16.17
C TYR A 35 1.31 -6.83 -14.80
N HIS A 36 0.47 -6.39 -13.88
CA HIS A 36 0.79 -6.14 -12.48
C HIS A 36 0.21 -7.27 -11.61
N ASP A 37 0.95 -7.70 -10.59
CA ASP A 37 0.54 -8.78 -9.67
C ASP A 37 -0.84 -8.52 -9.02
N MET A 38 -1.12 -7.31 -8.59
CA MET A 38 -2.42 -6.96 -8.01
C MET A 38 -3.58 -7.18 -8.99
N GLY A 39 -3.40 -6.87 -10.28
CA GLY A 39 -4.40 -7.14 -11.31
C GLY A 39 -4.49 -8.63 -11.69
N LEU A 40 -3.33 -9.27 -11.90
CA LEU A 40 -3.27 -10.68 -12.30
C LEU A 40 -3.70 -11.61 -11.17
N VAL A 41 -3.08 -11.51 -10.02
CA VAL A 41 -3.34 -12.42 -8.91
C VAL A 41 -4.63 -12.04 -8.20
N GLY A 42 -4.78 -10.77 -7.81
CA GLY A 42 -5.91 -10.28 -7.01
C GLY A 42 -7.25 -10.31 -7.75
N PHE A 43 -7.25 -10.06 -9.08
CA PHE A 43 -8.50 -9.88 -9.83
C PHE A 43 -8.71 -10.86 -10.99
N ILE A 44 -7.76 -11.77 -11.29
CA ILE A 44 -7.99 -12.91 -12.16
C ILE A 44 -7.94 -14.20 -11.35
N LEU A 45 -6.83 -14.46 -10.64
CA LEU A 45 -6.62 -15.77 -10.02
C LEU A 45 -7.43 -15.95 -8.73
N VAL A 46 -7.55 -14.93 -7.87
CA VAL A 46 -8.34 -15.01 -6.63
C VAL A 46 -9.83 -15.23 -6.92
N PRO A 47 -10.52 -14.43 -7.78
CA PRO A 47 -11.92 -14.72 -8.10
C PRO A 47 -12.09 -16.03 -8.88
N LEU A 48 -11.12 -16.46 -9.68
CA LEU A 48 -11.17 -17.74 -10.37
C LEU A 48 -11.19 -18.92 -9.39
N ILE A 49 -10.35 -18.92 -8.36
CA ILE A 49 -10.35 -19.99 -7.34
C ILE A 49 -11.63 -19.96 -6.49
N GLY A 50 -12.19 -18.75 -6.27
CA GLY A 50 -13.47 -18.55 -5.57
C GLY A 50 -14.71 -18.86 -6.44
N GLN A 51 -14.53 -19.07 -7.75
CA GLN A 51 -15.62 -19.20 -8.74
C GLN A 51 -16.58 -17.98 -8.71
N LEU A 52 -16.01 -16.78 -8.58
CA LEU A 52 -16.72 -15.53 -8.41
C LEU A 52 -16.70 -14.68 -9.68
N SER A 53 -17.73 -13.87 -9.86
CA SER A 53 -17.83 -12.95 -11.00
C SER A 53 -16.87 -11.78 -10.87
N VAL A 54 -16.35 -11.33 -12.01
CA VAL A 54 -15.47 -10.15 -12.10
C VAL A 54 -15.91 -9.25 -13.24
N ASP A 55 -16.03 -7.96 -12.97
CA ASP A 55 -16.23 -6.93 -13.99
C ASP A 55 -14.93 -6.15 -14.19
N TYR A 56 -14.55 -5.98 -15.46
CA TYR A 56 -13.30 -5.30 -15.80
C TYR A 56 -13.53 -3.97 -16.51
N LEU A 57 -12.77 -2.97 -16.10
CA LEU A 57 -12.63 -1.69 -16.78
C LEU A 57 -11.18 -1.56 -17.26
N GLY A 58 -10.95 -1.16 -18.49
CA GLY A 58 -9.58 -0.95 -18.97
C GLY A 58 -8.89 0.19 -18.21
N SER A 59 -7.61 0.01 -17.83
CA SER A 59 -6.83 1.00 -17.05
C SER A 59 -6.78 2.39 -17.72
N ARG A 60 -6.67 2.42 -19.08
CA ARG A 60 -6.74 3.69 -19.83
C ARG A 60 -8.12 4.37 -19.71
N THR A 61 -9.19 3.57 -19.73
CA THR A 61 -10.56 4.08 -19.56
C THR A 61 -10.75 4.65 -18.17
N PHE A 62 -10.25 3.95 -17.14
CA PHE A 62 -10.22 4.46 -15.76
C PHE A 62 -9.46 5.80 -15.69
N ALA A 63 -8.23 5.87 -16.21
CA ALA A 63 -7.43 7.10 -16.15
C ALA A 63 -8.13 8.31 -16.82
N MET A 64 -8.88 8.08 -17.90
CA MET A 64 -9.64 9.14 -18.57
C MET A 64 -10.95 9.49 -17.87
N ARG A 65 -11.64 8.49 -17.32
CA ARG A 65 -13.01 8.60 -16.75
C ARG A 65 -13.14 7.74 -15.49
N PRO A 66 -12.51 8.13 -14.36
CA PRO A 66 -12.47 7.31 -13.15
C PRO A 66 -13.87 7.01 -12.58
N ARG A 67 -14.86 7.88 -12.80
CA ARG A 67 -16.26 7.64 -12.40
C ARG A 67 -16.85 6.34 -12.96
N LEU A 68 -16.33 5.81 -14.08
CA LEU A 68 -16.81 4.56 -14.65
C LEU A 68 -16.49 3.34 -13.78
N TRP A 69 -15.47 3.42 -12.94
CA TRP A 69 -15.18 2.40 -11.93
C TRP A 69 -16.31 2.36 -10.88
N LEU A 70 -16.72 3.51 -10.36
CA LEU A 70 -17.80 3.62 -9.38
C LEU A 70 -19.14 3.22 -9.99
N LYS A 71 -19.38 3.62 -11.26
CA LYS A 71 -20.57 3.20 -11.99
C LYS A 71 -20.64 1.68 -12.12
N LEU A 72 -19.53 1.03 -12.44
CA LEU A 72 -19.47 -0.43 -12.58
C LEU A 72 -19.71 -1.13 -11.24
N LEU A 73 -19.17 -0.60 -10.13
CA LEU A 73 -19.46 -1.07 -8.78
C LEU A 73 -20.95 -0.95 -8.43
N SER A 74 -21.54 0.21 -8.69
CA SER A 74 -22.96 0.47 -8.43
C SER A 74 -23.87 -0.39 -9.29
N ASP A 75 -23.71 -0.39 -10.61
CA ASP A 75 -24.59 -1.09 -11.55
C ASP A 75 -24.63 -2.61 -11.30
N ASN A 76 -23.52 -3.19 -10.89
CA ASN A 76 -23.36 -4.63 -10.75
C ASN A 76 -23.34 -5.12 -9.29
N GLY A 77 -23.50 -4.21 -8.32
CA GLY A 77 -23.41 -4.57 -6.90
C GLY A 77 -22.05 -5.12 -6.50
N GLY A 78 -20.97 -4.47 -6.98
CA GLY A 78 -19.60 -4.90 -6.69
C GLY A 78 -19.28 -4.82 -5.20
N THR A 79 -18.70 -5.90 -4.66
CA THR A 79 -18.41 -6.02 -3.22
C THR A 79 -16.92 -5.87 -2.91
N ILE A 80 -16.05 -6.17 -3.86
CA ILE A 80 -14.58 -6.16 -3.69
C ILE A 80 -13.94 -5.42 -4.86
N SER A 81 -13.12 -4.43 -4.54
CA SER A 81 -12.27 -3.75 -5.50
C SER A 81 -10.98 -3.30 -4.83
N SER A 82 -9.96 -2.98 -5.63
CA SER A 82 -8.68 -2.51 -5.12
C SER A 82 -8.10 -1.42 -6.01
N ALA A 83 -7.40 -0.50 -5.37
CA ALA A 83 -6.57 0.47 -6.06
C ALA A 83 -5.40 0.91 -5.16
N PRO A 84 -4.29 1.40 -5.73
CA PRO A 84 -3.36 2.25 -5.01
C PRO A 84 -4.05 3.54 -4.56
N THR A 85 -3.48 4.22 -3.57
CA THR A 85 -4.04 5.49 -3.03
C THR A 85 -4.35 6.50 -4.13
N PHE A 86 -3.47 6.60 -5.16
CA PHE A 86 -3.68 7.53 -6.27
C PHE A 86 -4.98 7.27 -7.04
N GLY A 87 -5.44 6.02 -7.10
CA GLY A 87 -6.69 5.67 -7.80
C GLY A 87 -7.92 6.26 -7.13
N TYR A 88 -7.98 6.19 -5.81
CA TYR A 88 -9.01 6.82 -4.98
C TYR A 88 -8.92 8.35 -5.07
N ALA A 89 -7.71 8.90 -4.92
CA ALA A 89 -7.46 10.33 -5.05
C ALA A 89 -7.87 10.90 -6.42
N LEU A 90 -7.62 10.15 -7.50
CA LEU A 90 -8.02 10.54 -8.85
C LEU A 90 -9.54 10.58 -9.01
N CYS A 91 -10.25 9.63 -8.39
CA CYS A 91 -11.71 9.65 -8.34
C CYS A 91 -12.19 10.88 -7.57
N ALA A 92 -11.79 11.07 -6.32
CA ALA A 92 -12.20 12.19 -5.48
C ALA A 92 -12.03 13.53 -6.22
N LYS A 93 -10.85 13.74 -6.85
CA LYS A 93 -10.53 14.98 -7.56
C LYS A 93 -11.38 15.26 -8.80
N ARG A 94 -11.90 14.22 -9.47
CA ARG A 94 -12.58 14.34 -10.76
C ARG A 94 -14.10 14.15 -10.68
N LEU A 95 -14.62 13.73 -9.53
CA LEU A 95 -16.04 13.56 -9.32
C LEU A 95 -16.73 14.90 -9.12
N ARG A 96 -17.92 15.02 -9.69
CA ARG A 96 -18.89 16.08 -9.40
C ARG A 96 -20.11 15.43 -8.75
N PRO A 97 -20.85 16.11 -7.89
CA PRO A 97 -22.05 15.56 -7.28
C PRO A 97 -23.03 14.96 -8.30
N SER A 98 -23.19 15.61 -9.47
CA SER A 98 -24.03 15.10 -10.56
C SER A 98 -23.52 13.83 -11.24
N ASP A 99 -22.25 13.49 -11.09
CA ASP A 99 -21.65 12.30 -11.72
C ASP A 99 -21.97 11.00 -10.94
N ILE A 100 -22.39 11.14 -9.68
CA ILE A 100 -22.65 10.02 -8.73
C ILE A 100 -24.10 9.95 -8.29
N GLU A 101 -24.96 10.82 -8.84
CA GLU A 101 -26.39 10.80 -8.54
C GLU A 101 -27.01 9.46 -8.93
N GLY A 102 -27.70 8.83 -7.98
CA GLY A 102 -28.30 7.52 -8.15
C GLY A 102 -27.35 6.31 -8.05
N TYR A 103 -26.06 6.53 -7.70
CA TYR A 103 -25.17 5.41 -7.42
C TYR A 103 -25.51 4.78 -6.05
N ASP A 104 -25.36 3.44 -5.98
CA ASP A 104 -25.45 2.66 -4.75
C ASP A 104 -24.15 1.86 -4.58
N LEU A 105 -23.34 2.24 -3.60
CA LEU A 105 -22.06 1.61 -3.26
C LEU A 105 -22.13 0.87 -1.91
N SER A 106 -23.33 0.70 -1.34
CA SER A 106 -23.52 0.07 -0.03
C SER A 106 -23.08 -1.40 0.02
N ASN A 107 -22.99 -2.07 -1.13
CA ASN A 107 -22.48 -3.43 -1.23
C ASN A 107 -20.94 -3.53 -1.19
N TRP A 108 -20.22 -2.42 -1.37
CA TRP A 108 -18.75 -2.41 -1.44
C TRP A 108 -18.13 -2.60 -0.05
N ARG A 109 -17.87 -3.86 0.33
CA ARG A 109 -17.40 -4.25 1.66
C ARG A 109 -15.88 -4.31 1.82
N ALA A 110 -15.13 -4.39 0.71
CA ALA A 110 -13.68 -4.44 0.71
C ALA A 110 -13.10 -3.54 -0.39
N ALA A 111 -12.74 -2.33 -0.01
CA ALA A 111 -12.01 -1.36 -0.80
C ALA A 111 -10.50 -1.47 -0.45
N CYS A 112 -9.81 -2.45 -1.08
CA CYS A 112 -8.42 -2.73 -0.76
C CYS A 112 -7.49 -1.61 -1.23
N VAL A 113 -6.52 -1.25 -0.39
CA VAL A 113 -5.51 -0.22 -0.68
C VAL A 113 -4.13 -0.78 -0.43
N GLY A 114 -3.22 -0.62 -1.40
CA GLY A 114 -1.85 -1.11 -1.29
C GLY A 114 -1.01 -0.77 -2.52
N ALA A 115 0.10 -1.50 -2.69
CA ALA A 115 1.10 -1.36 -3.75
C ALA A 115 1.95 -0.06 -3.70
N GLU A 116 1.63 0.87 -2.83
CA GLU A 116 2.40 2.08 -2.53
C GLU A 116 2.21 2.46 -1.07
N ARG A 117 2.95 3.46 -0.57
CA ARG A 117 2.67 4.01 0.76
C ARG A 117 1.22 4.50 0.81
N ILE A 118 0.48 4.01 1.79
CA ILE A 118 -0.92 4.38 1.95
C ILE A 118 -1.00 5.74 2.65
N ASN A 119 -1.52 6.75 1.92
CA ASN A 119 -1.85 8.04 2.48
C ASN A 119 -3.34 8.04 2.89
N PRO A 120 -3.68 8.26 4.17
CA PRO A 120 -5.06 8.23 4.62
C PRO A 120 -5.90 9.42 4.12
N GLU A 121 -5.31 10.60 3.94
CA GLU A 121 -6.06 11.82 3.63
C GLU A 121 -6.91 11.73 2.35
N PRO A 122 -6.36 11.32 1.17
CA PRO A 122 -7.17 11.20 -0.04
C PRO A 122 -8.22 10.09 0.04
N LEU A 123 -8.02 9.09 0.89
CA LEU A 123 -8.96 8.00 1.12
C LEU A 123 -10.16 8.47 1.94
N LEU A 124 -9.91 9.27 2.97
CA LEU A 124 -10.96 9.89 3.79
C LEU A 124 -11.77 10.90 2.96
N GLU A 125 -11.11 11.73 2.13
CA GLU A 125 -11.79 12.62 1.18
C GLU A 125 -12.69 11.84 0.20
N PHE A 126 -12.18 10.72 -0.34
CA PHE A 126 -12.96 9.84 -1.21
C PHE A 126 -14.19 9.28 -0.50
N ALA A 127 -14.04 8.83 0.75
CA ALA A 127 -15.14 8.30 1.54
C ALA A 127 -16.22 9.36 1.82
N GLU A 128 -15.82 10.58 2.20
CA GLU A 128 -16.72 11.69 2.45
C GLU A 128 -17.55 12.05 1.20
N ILE A 129 -16.91 12.11 0.02
CA ILE A 129 -17.58 12.39 -1.24
C ILE A 129 -18.63 11.31 -1.58
N LEU A 130 -18.37 10.06 -1.23
CA LEU A 130 -19.21 8.91 -1.61
C LEU A 130 -20.12 8.40 -0.49
N GLU A 131 -20.07 8.98 0.71
CA GLU A 131 -21.02 8.67 1.79
C GLU A 131 -22.49 8.77 1.34
N PRO A 132 -22.92 9.82 0.58
CA PRO A 132 -24.28 9.91 0.08
C PRO A 132 -24.68 8.79 -0.88
N CYS A 133 -23.70 8.07 -1.46
CA CYS A 133 -23.91 6.91 -2.32
C CYS A 133 -23.88 5.58 -1.53
N GLY A 134 -23.84 5.62 -0.20
CA GLY A 134 -23.80 4.44 0.66
C GLY A 134 -22.40 3.81 0.81
N PHE A 135 -21.33 4.47 0.36
CA PHE A 135 -19.97 3.98 0.62
C PHE A 135 -19.64 4.18 2.10
N ASP A 136 -19.27 3.09 2.77
CA ASP A 136 -18.84 3.12 4.17
C ASP A 136 -17.30 3.15 4.22
N GLN A 137 -16.73 4.13 4.93
CA GLN A 137 -15.28 4.22 5.12
C GLN A 137 -14.67 3.01 5.82
N THR A 138 -15.45 2.24 6.56
CA THR A 138 -15.02 0.98 7.18
C THR A 138 -14.75 -0.12 6.15
N ALA A 139 -15.17 0.07 4.89
CA ALA A 139 -14.83 -0.82 3.78
C ALA A 139 -13.35 -0.75 3.36
N PHE A 140 -12.61 0.30 3.73
CA PHE A 140 -11.18 0.35 3.41
C PHE A 140 -10.41 -0.77 4.13
N VAL A 141 -9.56 -1.45 3.35
CA VAL A 141 -8.70 -2.53 3.83
C VAL A 141 -7.27 -2.26 3.38
N ALA A 142 -6.43 -1.83 4.30
CA ALA A 142 -5.01 -1.66 4.02
C ALA A 142 -4.36 -3.04 3.81
N CYS A 143 -3.57 -3.18 2.74
CA CYS A 143 -2.92 -4.42 2.36
C CYS A 143 -1.45 -4.18 2.04
N TYR A 144 -0.60 -5.12 2.42
CA TYR A 144 0.80 -5.14 2.02
C TYR A 144 1.15 -6.44 1.31
N GLY A 145 2.02 -6.33 0.32
CA GLY A 145 2.55 -7.46 -0.42
C GLY A 145 3.40 -7.05 -1.60
N MET A 146 3.89 -8.06 -2.32
CA MET A 146 4.82 -7.89 -3.44
C MET A 146 4.81 -9.14 -4.32
N ALA A 147 5.29 -8.99 -5.56
CA ALA A 147 5.37 -10.10 -6.52
C ALA A 147 6.25 -11.25 -6.02
N GLU A 148 7.28 -10.96 -5.22
CA GLU A 148 8.18 -11.93 -4.59
C GLU A 148 7.46 -12.85 -3.58
N CYS A 149 6.28 -12.44 -3.12
CA CYS A 149 5.38 -13.24 -2.28
C CYS A 149 4.09 -13.64 -3.02
N VAL A 150 4.11 -13.65 -4.36
CA VAL A 150 2.99 -13.82 -5.28
C VAL A 150 2.10 -12.58 -5.35
N LEU A 151 1.51 -12.15 -4.22
CA LEU A 151 0.77 -10.90 -4.11
C LEU A 151 0.76 -10.40 -2.66
N ALA A 152 -0.14 -10.87 -1.84
CA ALA A 152 -0.40 -10.29 -0.52
C ALA A 152 0.26 -11.08 0.61
N THR A 153 0.76 -10.36 1.60
CA THR A 153 1.35 -10.94 2.82
C THR A 153 0.60 -10.51 4.08
N SER A 154 -0.07 -9.33 4.06
CA SER A 154 -0.88 -8.88 5.19
C SER A 154 -2.15 -8.14 4.75
N PHE A 155 -3.13 -8.16 5.62
CA PHE A 155 -4.39 -7.42 5.50
C PHE A 155 -4.77 -6.80 6.84
N ALA A 156 -5.24 -5.56 6.81
CA ALA A 156 -5.99 -4.98 7.90
C ALA A 156 -7.35 -5.70 8.07
N PRO A 157 -7.96 -5.68 9.26
CA PRO A 157 -9.24 -6.33 9.48
C PRO A 157 -10.35 -5.75 8.61
N LEU A 158 -11.20 -6.63 8.06
CA LEU A 158 -12.37 -6.21 7.29
C LEU A 158 -13.42 -5.52 8.19
N GLY A 159 -13.98 -4.42 7.70
CA GLY A 159 -15.06 -3.70 8.38
C GLY A 159 -14.59 -2.77 9.51
N GLU A 160 -13.29 -2.58 9.67
CA GLU A 160 -12.71 -1.66 10.68
C GLU A 160 -12.19 -0.36 10.07
N GLY A 161 -12.03 -0.32 8.75
CA GLY A 161 -11.49 0.84 8.04
C GLY A 161 -9.99 1.02 8.23
N LEU A 162 -9.51 2.25 8.03
CA LEU A 162 -8.10 2.56 8.16
C LEU A 162 -7.71 2.80 9.62
N ASN A 163 -6.76 2.02 10.12
CA ASN A 163 -6.09 2.29 11.39
C ASN A 163 -4.84 3.15 11.11
N VAL A 164 -4.88 4.42 11.51
CA VAL A 164 -3.81 5.40 11.25
C VAL A 164 -3.00 5.61 12.52
N ASP A 165 -1.72 5.29 12.46
CA ASP A 165 -0.76 5.55 13.54
C ASP A 165 -0.11 6.93 13.32
N ILE A 166 -0.33 7.84 14.26
CA ILE A 166 0.21 9.19 14.26
C ILE A 166 1.43 9.23 15.17
N VAL A 167 2.59 9.55 14.60
CA VAL A 167 3.87 9.52 15.32
C VAL A 167 4.59 10.87 15.31
N ASP A 168 5.45 11.08 16.30
CA ASP A 168 6.34 12.25 16.36
C ASP A 168 7.40 12.15 15.26
N ARG A 169 7.31 13.06 14.28
CA ARG A 169 8.21 13.09 13.12
C ARG A 169 9.67 13.28 13.52
N LYS A 170 9.94 14.15 14.49
CA LYS A 170 11.30 14.46 14.89
C LYS A 170 11.95 13.26 15.59
N ILE A 171 11.25 12.64 16.52
CA ILE A 171 11.76 11.46 17.23
C ILE A 171 12.02 10.34 16.25
N MET A 172 11.08 10.09 15.34
CA MET A 172 11.23 9.06 14.32
C MET A 172 12.45 9.32 13.40
N ALA A 173 12.66 10.58 12.97
CA ALA A 173 13.83 10.95 12.16
C ALA A 173 15.15 10.83 12.91
N ASP A 174 15.19 11.19 14.21
CA ASP A 174 16.40 11.19 15.01
C ASP A 174 16.79 9.81 15.57
N THR A 175 15.82 8.94 15.84
CA THR A 175 16.04 7.67 16.57
C THR A 175 15.47 6.43 15.89
N GLY A 176 14.65 6.58 14.85
CA GLY A 176 13.90 5.49 14.25
C GLY A 176 12.67 5.03 15.06
N GLU A 177 12.41 5.63 16.24
CA GLU A 177 11.28 5.26 17.10
C GLU A 177 9.98 5.88 16.60
N ALA A 178 9.01 5.08 16.21
CA ALA A 178 7.64 5.49 15.87
C ALA A 178 6.83 5.78 17.14
N ARG A 179 7.22 6.85 17.87
CA ARG A 179 6.58 7.25 19.12
C ARG A 179 5.22 7.87 18.84
N PRO A 180 4.12 7.35 19.41
CA PRO A 180 2.80 7.95 19.24
C PRO A 180 2.77 9.42 19.63
N SER A 181 2.07 10.24 18.85
CA SER A 181 1.92 11.67 19.09
C SER A 181 0.44 12.05 19.07
N SER A 182 0.03 12.88 20.03
CA SER A 182 -1.29 13.54 20.06
C SER A 182 -1.23 14.98 19.58
N ASN A 183 -0.08 15.41 19.00
CA ASN A 183 0.07 16.77 18.53
C ASN A 183 -0.84 16.98 17.29
N SER A 184 -1.46 18.15 17.22
CA SER A 184 -2.31 18.55 16.07
C SER A 184 -1.56 19.31 14.99
N ASP A 185 -0.29 19.67 15.24
CA ASP A 185 0.55 20.34 14.25
C ASP A 185 1.05 19.33 13.20
N GLN A 186 0.53 19.43 11.99
CA GLN A 186 0.86 18.60 10.85
C GLN A 186 2.36 18.62 10.50
N LEU A 187 3.10 19.66 10.86
CA LEU A 187 4.53 19.76 10.61
C LEU A 187 5.36 18.94 11.59
N SER A 188 4.80 18.60 12.76
CA SER A 188 5.47 17.86 13.82
C SER A 188 5.14 16.37 13.84
N ILE A 189 4.17 15.93 13.04
CA ILE A 189 3.71 14.54 13.00
C ILE A 189 3.90 13.90 11.62
N SER A 190 3.96 12.59 11.61
CA SER A 190 3.82 11.74 10.40
C SER A 190 2.73 10.71 10.63
N SER A 191 1.96 10.41 9.58
CA SER A 191 0.86 9.45 9.62
C SER A 191 1.22 8.21 8.81
N TYR A 192 1.03 7.04 9.39
CA TYR A 192 1.24 5.75 8.75
C TYR A 192 0.02 4.87 8.91
N VAL A 193 -0.31 4.09 7.88
CA VAL A 193 -1.46 3.19 7.94
C VAL A 193 -0.97 1.80 8.31
N ASP A 194 -1.64 1.22 9.31
CA ASP A 194 -1.44 -0.16 9.73
C ASP A 194 -1.95 -1.12 8.65
N CYS A 195 -1.06 -1.93 8.09
CA CYS A 195 -1.37 -2.94 7.09
C CYS A 195 -1.85 -4.27 7.68
N GLY A 196 -2.12 -4.30 8.98
CA GLY A 196 -2.69 -5.43 9.68
C GLY A 196 -1.70 -6.57 9.95
N LYS A 197 -2.29 -7.75 10.17
CA LYS A 197 -1.54 -8.96 10.48
C LYS A 197 -1.14 -9.68 9.21
N LEU A 198 -0.01 -10.41 9.30
CA LEU A 198 0.38 -11.32 8.23
C LEU A 198 -0.66 -12.43 8.04
N LEU A 199 -0.79 -12.84 6.79
CA LEU A 199 -1.54 -14.05 6.44
C LEU A 199 -0.92 -15.28 7.10
N PRO A 200 -1.71 -16.34 7.41
CA PRO A 200 -1.21 -17.55 8.06
C PRO A 200 0.01 -18.15 7.36
N GLY A 201 0.97 -18.62 8.16
CA GLY A 201 2.20 -19.22 7.65
C GLY A 201 3.29 -18.22 7.27
N PHE A 202 3.00 -16.92 7.23
CA PHE A 202 4.03 -15.90 7.13
C PHE A 202 4.57 -15.49 8.50
N GLU A 203 5.85 -15.21 8.53
CA GLU A 203 6.58 -14.62 9.64
C GLU A 203 7.26 -13.34 9.13
N PHE A 204 7.46 -12.35 10.00
CA PHE A 204 8.25 -11.17 9.68
C PHE A 204 9.23 -10.83 10.79
N SER A 205 10.31 -10.21 10.41
CA SER A 205 11.32 -9.64 11.29
C SER A 205 11.63 -8.22 10.83
N ILE A 206 11.84 -7.33 11.76
CA ILE A 206 12.30 -5.97 11.49
C ILE A 206 13.75 -5.89 11.98
N LEU A 207 14.69 -5.70 11.07
CA LEU A 207 16.13 -5.74 11.37
C LEU A 207 16.78 -4.38 11.16
N ASP A 208 17.79 -4.07 11.98
CA ASP A 208 18.69 -2.95 11.71
C ASP A 208 19.71 -3.30 10.60
N ASP A 209 20.62 -2.36 10.29
CA ASP A 209 21.67 -2.55 9.28
C ASP A 209 22.70 -3.63 9.68
N ASP A 210 22.81 -3.94 10.97
CA ASP A 210 23.70 -4.99 11.51
C ASP A 210 23.00 -6.36 11.59
N GLY A 211 21.71 -6.44 11.25
CA GLY A 211 20.90 -7.65 11.28
C GLY A 211 20.31 -8.00 12.65
N ASN A 212 20.29 -7.06 13.59
CA ASN A 212 19.67 -7.27 14.90
C ASN A 212 18.18 -6.97 14.84
N GLU A 213 17.39 -7.75 15.58
CA GLU A 213 15.93 -7.55 15.69
C GLU A 213 15.59 -6.22 16.36
N MET A 214 14.78 -5.42 15.71
CA MET A 214 14.32 -4.15 16.24
C MET A 214 13.16 -4.31 17.23
N PRO A 215 13.13 -3.52 18.31
CA PRO A 215 12.02 -3.57 19.26
C PRO A 215 10.73 -3.05 18.63
N ASN A 216 9.60 -3.28 19.34
CA ASN A 216 8.30 -2.74 18.94
C ASN A 216 8.39 -1.23 18.69
N ARG A 217 7.75 -0.73 17.62
CA ARG A 217 7.73 0.67 17.21
C ARG A 217 9.09 1.27 16.81
N HIS A 218 10.05 0.46 16.42
CA HIS A 218 11.31 0.94 15.84
C HIS A 218 11.41 0.52 14.38
N CYS A 219 11.77 1.47 13.53
CA CYS A 219 11.95 1.28 12.11
C CYS A 219 13.18 0.44 11.80
N GLY A 220 13.05 -0.45 10.83
CA GLY A 220 14.13 -1.25 10.29
C GLY A 220 13.71 -1.90 8.98
N HIS A 221 14.60 -2.72 8.43
CA HIS A 221 14.37 -3.49 7.22
C HIS A 221 13.38 -4.61 7.46
N ILE A 222 12.35 -4.68 6.63
CA ILE A 222 11.33 -5.72 6.71
C ILE A 222 11.85 -6.96 6.02
N HIS A 223 11.92 -8.05 6.78
CA HIS A 223 12.21 -9.39 6.27
C HIS A 223 10.97 -10.26 6.42
N LEU A 224 10.66 -11.04 5.38
CA LEU A 224 9.51 -11.94 5.36
C LEU A 224 9.96 -13.39 5.12
N LYS A 225 9.28 -14.34 5.77
CA LYS A 225 9.40 -15.75 5.48
C LYS A 225 8.01 -16.36 5.42
N GLY A 226 7.75 -17.22 4.43
CA GLY A 226 6.43 -17.82 4.32
C GLY A 226 6.25 -18.74 3.13
N PRO A 227 5.11 -19.42 3.06
CA PRO A 227 4.85 -20.47 2.08
C PRO A 227 4.71 -19.97 0.64
N SER A 228 4.53 -18.65 0.47
CA SER A 228 4.34 -18.03 -0.84
C SER A 228 5.55 -17.20 -1.29
N VAL A 229 6.66 -17.21 -0.53
CA VAL A 229 7.90 -16.58 -0.96
C VAL A 229 8.43 -17.26 -2.23
N MET A 230 8.93 -16.47 -3.15
CA MET A 230 9.47 -16.87 -4.44
C MET A 230 10.64 -17.86 -4.31
N ARG A 231 10.98 -18.54 -5.40
CA ARG A 231 12.24 -19.29 -5.50
C ARG A 231 13.43 -18.40 -5.83
N GLY A 232 13.19 -17.27 -6.47
CA GLY A 232 14.19 -16.33 -6.89
C GLY A 232 13.77 -15.54 -8.12
N TYR A 233 14.69 -14.76 -8.65
CA TYR A 233 14.53 -14.06 -9.92
C TYR A 233 14.96 -14.96 -11.08
N PHE A 234 14.17 -14.97 -12.14
CA PHE A 234 14.37 -15.85 -13.29
C PHE A 234 15.72 -15.56 -13.96
N HIS A 235 16.57 -16.58 -14.05
CA HIS A 235 17.93 -16.50 -14.59
C HIS A 235 18.83 -15.42 -13.95
N ASP A 236 18.54 -15.00 -12.72
CA ASP A 236 19.31 -14.01 -11.98
C ASP A 236 19.62 -14.51 -10.55
N ALA A 237 20.59 -15.39 -10.46
CA ALA A 237 21.03 -15.95 -9.18
C ALA A 237 21.70 -14.91 -8.28
N LYS A 238 22.35 -13.88 -8.89
CA LYS A 238 23.00 -12.82 -8.14
C LYS A 238 21.98 -11.99 -7.38
N SER A 239 21.01 -11.39 -8.07
CA SER A 239 19.96 -10.61 -7.41
C SER A 239 19.13 -11.46 -6.45
N THR A 240 18.97 -12.75 -6.74
CA THR A 240 18.29 -13.68 -5.83
C THR A 240 19.03 -13.79 -4.51
N SER A 241 20.35 -14.03 -4.54
CA SER A 241 21.16 -14.20 -3.33
C SER A 241 21.32 -12.90 -2.52
N GLU A 242 21.09 -11.73 -3.12
CA GLU A 242 21.11 -10.45 -2.44
C GLU A 242 19.86 -10.21 -1.58
N VAL A 243 18.73 -10.86 -1.91
CA VAL A 243 17.45 -10.63 -1.21
C VAL A 243 16.89 -11.85 -0.50
N LEU A 244 17.27 -13.06 -0.91
CA LEU A 244 16.74 -14.32 -0.36
C LEU A 244 17.85 -15.10 0.32
N SER A 245 17.73 -15.29 1.63
CA SER A 245 18.67 -16.08 2.42
C SER A 245 18.48 -17.60 2.23
N GLU A 246 19.50 -18.39 2.59
CA GLU A 246 19.45 -19.84 2.47
C GLU A 246 18.35 -20.49 3.35
N ASP A 247 18.01 -19.87 4.47
CA ASP A 247 16.97 -20.32 5.39
C ASP A 247 15.58 -19.77 5.04
N GLY A 248 15.44 -19.07 3.90
CA GLY A 248 14.17 -18.68 3.30
C GLY A 248 13.60 -17.33 3.75
N TRP A 249 14.40 -16.46 4.34
CA TRP A 249 14.04 -15.08 4.61
C TRP A 249 14.25 -14.20 3.38
N LEU A 250 13.23 -13.44 3.02
CA LEU A 250 13.23 -12.46 1.95
C LEU A 250 13.43 -11.07 2.55
N ASN A 251 14.51 -10.38 2.20
CA ASN A 251 14.63 -8.94 2.40
C ASN A 251 13.73 -8.24 1.37
N THR A 252 12.68 -7.59 1.85
CA THR A 252 11.66 -6.99 0.99
C THR A 252 12.14 -5.71 0.30
N GLY A 253 13.21 -5.09 0.81
CA GLY A 253 13.65 -3.75 0.41
C GLY A 253 12.74 -2.63 0.94
N ASP A 254 11.79 -2.94 1.81
CA ASP A 254 10.93 -1.97 2.49
C ASP A 254 11.42 -1.71 3.92
N ILE A 255 11.17 -0.49 4.39
CA ILE A 255 11.38 -0.06 5.78
C ILE A 255 10.02 0.05 6.44
N GLY A 256 9.96 -0.40 7.69
CA GLY A 256 8.75 -0.31 8.49
C GLY A 256 9.00 -0.62 9.95
N TYR A 257 7.94 -0.71 10.70
CA TYR A 257 7.98 -1.09 12.11
C TYR A 257 6.79 -1.97 12.44
N ARG A 258 6.86 -2.62 13.61
CA ARG A 258 5.73 -3.39 14.13
C ARG A 258 4.98 -2.62 15.21
N ILE A 259 3.67 -2.83 15.26
CA ILE A 259 2.82 -2.55 16.41
C ILE A 259 2.28 -3.90 16.87
N ASP A 260 2.88 -4.48 17.88
CA ASP A 260 2.64 -5.86 18.30
C ASP A 260 2.84 -6.86 17.12
N ASN A 261 1.77 -7.45 16.62
CA ASN A 261 1.79 -8.38 15.48
C ASN A 261 1.35 -7.75 14.15
N HIS A 262 1.19 -6.43 14.12
CA HIS A 262 0.78 -5.68 12.94
C HIS A 262 1.99 -5.05 12.26
N LEU A 263 1.92 -4.95 10.95
CA LEU A 263 2.98 -4.39 10.12
C LEU A 263 2.62 -3.00 9.62
N VAL A 264 3.52 -2.04 9.81
CA VAL A 264 3.39 -0.67 9.33
C VAL A 264 4.54 -0.37 8.38
N ILE A 265 4.22 0.01 7.14
CA ILE A 265 5.21 0.31 6.10
C ILE A 265 5.44 1.81 6.05
N THR A 266 6.72 2.23 6.09
CA THR A 266 7.07 3.66 6.07
C THR A 266 7.61 4.12 4.72
N SER A 267 8.47 3.33 4.08
CA SER A 267 9.10 3.68 2.81
C SER A 267 9.79 2.49 2.16
N ARG A 268 10.36 2.70 0.97
CA ARG A 268 11.39 1.83 0.38
C ARG A 268 12.75 2.17 0.98
N SER A 269 13.57 1.15 1.24
CA SER A 269 14.94 1.34 1.75
C SER A 269 15.79 2.22 0.83
N LYS A 270 15.65 2.05 -0.49
CA LYS A 270 16.38 2.84 -1.50
C LYS A 270 15.92 4.29 -1.62
N ASP A 271 14.74 4.62 -1.11
CA ASP A 271 14.16 5.95 -1.22
C ASP A 271 14.45 6.81 0.01
N VAL A 272 14.84 6.20 1.14
CA VAL A 272 15.19 6.94 2.37
C VAL A 272 16.38 7.83 2.10
N ILE A 273 16.24 9.12 2.39
CA ILE A 273 17.28 10.12 2.26
C ILE A 273 18.06 10.19 3.59
N ILE A 274 19.37 9.97 3.57
CA ILE A 274 20.18 9.97 4.79
C ILE A 274 21.04 11.23 4.81
N ILE A 275 20.72 12.18 5.66
CA ILE A 275 21.49 13.42 5.83
C ILE A 275 22.02 13.50 7.26
N LYS A 276 23.36 13.51 7.39
CA LYS A 276 24.06 13.59 8.69
C LYS A 276 23.57 12.54 9.70
N GLY A 277 23.34 11.31 9.21
CA GLY A 277 22.90 10.18 10.02
C GLY A 277 21.41 10.20 10.43
N ARG A 278 20.62 11.09 9.84
CA ARG A 278 19.17 11.15 10.04
C ARG A 278 18.43 10.58 8.85
N ASN A 279 17.46 9.74 9.11
CA ASN A 279 16.54 9.24 8.10
C ASN A 279 15.48 10.31 7.80
N ILE A 280 15.37 10.69 6.54
CA ILE A 280 14.38 11.63 6.04
C ILE A 280 13.53 10.89 5.01
N TRP A 281 12.24 10.80 5.27
CA TRP A 281 11.32 10.17 4.33
C TRP A 281 10.94 11.13 3.21
N PRO A 282 11.16 10.78 1.94
CA PRO A 282 10.83 11.63 0.79
C PRO A 282 9.41 12.19 0.84
N TYR A 283 8.47 11.35 1.21
CA TYR A 283 7.07 11.73 1.32
C TYR A 283 6.83 12.89 2.30
N ASP A 284 7.54 12.96 3.42
CA ASP A 284 7.38 14.04 4.38
C ASP A 284 7.83 15.39 3.79
N LEU A 285 8.88 15.35 2.94
CA LEU A 285 9.34 16.53 2.19
C LEU A 285 8.33 16.92 1.09
N GLU A 286 7.76 15.94 0.41
CA GLU A 286 6.78 16.14 -0.65
C GLU A 286 5.51 16.78 -0.10
N VAL A 287 4.97 16.27 1.02
CA VAL A 287 3.81 16.85 1.69
C VAL A 287 4.08 18.27 2.15
N LEU A 288 5.24 18.50 2.79
CA LEU A 288 5.62 19.84 3.24
C LEU A 288 5.72 20.83 2.08
N ALA A 289 6.33 20.43 0.96
CA ALA A 289 6.45 21.27 -0.22
C ALA A 289 5.07 21.54 -0.88
N GLN A 290 4.18 20.56 -0.93
CA GLN A 290 2.82 20.73 -1.43
C GLN A 290 2.04 21.75 -0.60
N GLN A 291 2.11 21.66 0.72
CA GLN A 291 1.44 22.59 1.63
C GLN A 291 2.01 24.00 1.54
N THR A 292 3.35 24.13 1.41
CA THR A 292 4.03 25.42 1.41
C THR A 292 3.94 26.13 0.06
N CYS A 293 4.06 25.39 -1.03
CA CYS A 293 4.12 25.94 -2.40
C CYS A 293 2.77 25.94 -3.11
N GLY A 294 1.70 25.40 -2.50
CA GLY A 294 0.38 25.27 -3.12
C GLY A 294 0.36 24.38 -4.36
N VAL A 295 1.31 23.46 -4.46
CA VAL A 295 1.44 22.51 -5.57
C VAL A 295 0.43 21.39 -5.40
N LYS A 296 -0.06 20.86 -6.52
CA LYS A 296 -1.03 19.76 -6.50
C LYS A 296 -0.41 18.49 -5.95
N LEU A 297 -1.24 17.67 -5.29
CA LEU A 297 -0.89 16.33 -4.87
C LEU A 297 -0.28 15.54 -6.06
N GLY A 298 0.90 14.94 -5.84
CA GLY A 298 1.66 14.24 -6.87
C GLY A 298 2.48 15.14 -7.80
N GLY A 299 2.50 16.47 -7.58
CA GLY A 299 3.32 17.42 -8.34
C GLY A 299 4.68 17.72 -7.69
N VAL A 300 5.08 16.95 -6.67
CA VAL A 300 6.40 17.07 -6.02
C VAL A 300 7.03 15.68 -5.95
N ALA A 301 8.32 15.59 -6.21
CA ALA A 301 9.12 14.41 -5.97
C ALA A 301 10.36 14.81 -5.15
N ALA A 302 10.63 14.07 -4.08
CA ALA A 302 11.80 14.20 -3.24
C ALA A 302 12.72 12.99 -3.40
N PHE A 303 14.01 13.23 -3.52
CA PHE A 303 15.03 12.17 -3.57
C PHE A 303 16.39 12.72 -3.13
N SER A 304 17.35 11.84 -2.90
CA SER A 304 18.72 12.25 -2.64
C SER A 304 19.58 12.18 -3.90
N VAL A 305 20.59 13.02 -3.94
CA VAL A 305 21.70 12.92 -4.87
C VAL A 305 23.01 12.87 -4.08
N SER A 306 23.92 11.97 -4.48
CA SER A 306 25.25 11.92 -3.91
C SER A 306 26.12 13.00 -4.54
N LEU A 307 26.77 13.81 -3.71
CA LEU A 307 27.74 14.80 -4.14
C LEU A 307 29.13 14.14 -4.31
N ASP A 308 30.07 14.85 -4.95
CA ASP A 308 31.46 14.38 -5.20
C ASP A 308 32.21 14.01 -3.90
N ASN A 309 31.80 14.52 -2.76
CA ASN A 309 32.36 14.24 -1.44
C ASN A 309 31.66 13.09 -0.69
N ASN A 310 30.80 12.30 -1.36
CA ASN A 310 29.94 11.25 -0.78
C ASN A 310 28.91 11.74 0.25
N GLU A 311 28.63 13.04 0.32
CA GLU A 311 27.51 13.54 1.10
C GLU A 311 26.21 13.44 0.28
N GLU A 312 25.11 13.04 0.92
CA GLU A 312 23.78 13.09 0.32
C GLU A 312 23.15 14.47 0.48
N GLN A 313 22.54 14.95 -0.59
CA GLN A 313 21.74 16.17 -0.60
C GLN A 313 20.32 15.86 -1.03
N ALA A 314 19.33 16.33 -0.25
CA ALA A 314 17.92 16.22 -0.65
C ALA A 314 17.63 17.17 -1.81
N VAL A 315 16.93 16.65 -2.81
CA VAL A 315 16.45 17.40 -3.97
C VAL A 315 14.95 17.31 -4.03
N LEU A 316 14.30 18.45 -4.26
CA LEU A 316 12.87 18.54 -4.50
C LEU A 316 12.65 18.99 -5.95
N VAL A 317 11.92 18.20 -6.70
CA VAL A 317 11.43 18.56 -8.04
C VAL A 317 9.95 18.88 -7.92
N VAL A 318 9.59 20.08 -8.37
CA VAL A 318 8.23 20.60 -8.23
C VAL A 318 7.65 20.91 -9.62
N GLU A 319 6.49 20.33 -9.94
CA GLU A 319 5.75 20.65 -11.16
C GLU A 319 5.05 22.01 -10.98
N THR A 320 5.49 23.00 -11.74
CA THR A 320 4.85 24.32 -11.79
C THR A 320 4.00 24.45 -13.05
N LYS A 321 2.82 25.09 -12.92
CA LYS A 321 2.10 25.58 -14.08
C LYS A 321 2.66 26.97 -14.40
N GLU A 322 3.19 27.15 -15.60
CA GLU A 322 3.40 28.49 -16.16
C GLU A 322 2.10 29.24 -16.37
#